data_697294f87ac0240102584564714a1cf3
#
_entry.id   697294f87ac0240102584564714a1cf3
#
_cell.length_a   1.000
_cell.length_b   1.000
_cell.length_c   1.000
_cell.angle_alpha   90.00
_cell.angle_beta   90.00
_cell.angle_gamma   90.00
#
_symmetry.space_group_name_H-M   'P 1'
#
loop_
_entity.id
_entity.type
_entity.pdbx_description
1 polymer ?
#
loop_
_entity_poly.entity_id
_entity_poly.type
_entity_poly.pdbx_seq_one_letter_code
_entity_poly.pdbx_strand_id
1 'polypeptide(L)'
;MYNTKKITKDLFWVGANDRRLSLFEGVYPVPIGVSYNSYLLMDEKTVLLDTADKSVSHQFMENVAHVLGDRDLDYLVINHMEPDHCAEIPCIMKKYPNVKVVCNAKIQTMITQFFDFEIPEEQLILVKE
;
A
#
# COMPACT_ATOMS: atom_id res chain seq x y z
N MET A 1 -8.00 -8.66 13.45
CA MET A 1 -7.79 -10.00 12.84
C MET A 1 -7.32 -9.86 11.39
N TYR A 2 -6.24 -10.53 11.04
CA TYR A 2 -5.73 -10.47 9.67
C TYR A 2 -6.51 -11.41 8.73
N ASN A 3 -6.46 -11.11 7.43
CA ASN A 3 -7.07 -11.96 6.41
C ASN A 3 -6.22 -11.96 5.14
N THR A 4 -5.00 -12.42 5.26
CA THR A 4 -4.07 -12.50 4.14
C THR A 4 -4.31 -13.74 3.30
N LYS A 5 -3.80 -13.74 2.06
CA LYS A 5 -3.94 -14.86 1.16
C LYS A 5 -2.62 -15.11 0.44
N LYS A 6 -2.11 -16.33 0.56
CA LYS A 6 -0.88 -16.72 -0.13
C LYS A 6 -1.19 -17.00 -1.60
N ILE A 7 -0.58 -16.25 -2.50
CA ILE A 7 -0.79 -16.39 -3.94
C ILE A 7 0.21 -17.36 -4.53
N THR A 8 1.50 -17.16 -4.20
CA THR A 8 2.57 -18.06 -4.58
C THR A 8 3.45 -18.31 -3.36
N LYS A 9 4.53 -19.05 -3.53
CA LYS A 9 5.48 -19.32 -2.45
C LYS A 9 5.91 -18.04 -1.73
N ASP A 10 6.13 -16.96 -2.48
CA ASP A 10 6.69 -15.72 -1.93
C ASP A 10 5.74 -14.53 -1.97
N LEU A 11 4.62 -14.63 -2.68
CA LEU A 11 3.72 -13.49 -2.88
C LEU A 11 2.41 -13.67 -2.09
N PHE A 12 2.05 -12.64 -1.32
CA PHE A 12 0.87 -12.66 -0.46
C PHE A 12 -0.04 -11.49 -0.79
N TRP A 13 -1.34 -11.76 -0.85
CA TRP A 13 -2.36 -10.71 -0.92
C TRP A 13 -2.56 -10.17 0.50
N VAL A 14 -2.40 -8.87 0.66
CA VAL A 14 -2.54 -8.20 1.96
C VAL A 14 -3.55 -7.07 1.92
N GLY A 15 -4.32 -6.97 0.86
CA GLY A 15 -5.35 -5.95 0.71
C GLY A 15 -6.54 -6.21 1.63
N ALA A 16 -7.67 -5.61 1.30
CA ALA A 16 -8.87 -5.76 2.12
C ALA A 16 -10.12 -5.60 1.27
N ASN A 17 -11.24 -6.10 1.80
CA ASN A 17 -12.56 -5.93 1.20
C ASN A 17 -13.37 -4.99 2.08
N ASP A 18 -14.05 -4.04 1.47
CA ASP A 18 -14.95 -3.16 2.19
C ASP A 18 -16.37 -3.32 1.64
N ARG A 19 -17.16 -4.09 2.37
CA ARG A 19 -18.54 -4.37 1.97
C ARG A 19 -19.54 -3.34 2.50
N ARG A 20 -19.04 -2.39 3.28
CA ARG A 20 -19.87 -1.32 3.84
C ARG A 20 -19.90 -0.10 2.94
N LEU A 21 -18.95 -0.02 2.01
CA LEU A 21 -18.82 1.12 1.12
C LEU A 21 -19.93 1.06 0.06
N SER A 22 -20.87 2.00 0.09
CA SER A 22 -21.96 2.05 -0.87
C SER A 22 -21.58 2.76 -2.17
N LEU A 23 -20.60 3.67 -2.12
CA LEU A 23 -20.11 4.40 -3.28
C LEU A 23 -18.59 4.32 -3.31
N PHE A 24 -18.04 3.89 -4.44
CA PHE A 24 -16.60 3.87 -4.61
C PHE A 24 -16.09 5.29 -4.82
N GLU A 25 -15.15 5.72 -3.97
CA GLU A 25 -14.60 7.09 -3.97
C GLU A 25 -15.67 8.16 -3.87
N GLY A 26 -16.85 7.81 -3.29
CA GLY A 26 -17.94 8.74 -3.12
C GLY A 26 -18.73 9.04 -4.39
N VAL A 27 -18.45 8.37 -5.51
CA VAL A 27 -19.02 8.67 -6.82
C VAL A 27 -19.76 7.48 -7.44
N TYR A 28 -19.18 6.29 -7.36
CA TYR A 28 -19.72 5.11 -8.05
C TYR A 28 -20.43 4.16 -7.09
N PRO A 29 -21.66 3.72 -7.41
CA PRO A 29 -22.34 2.75 -6.55
C PRO A 29 -21.65 1.39 -6.57
N VAL A 30 -21.53 0.78 -5.39
CA VAL A 30 -20.84 -0.51 -5.22
C VAL A 30 -21.70 -1.44 -4.37
N PRO A 31 -22.66 -2.13 -4.99
CA PRO A 31 -23.65 -2.91 -4.24
C PRO A 31 -23.09 -4.07 -3.43
N ILE A 32 -21.95 -4.63 -3.82
CA ILE A 32 -21.35 -5.76 -3.12
C ILE A 32 -20.04 -5.40 -2.42
N GLY A 33 -19.69 -4.11 -2.39
CA GLY A 33 -18.47 -3.64 -1.76
C GLY A 33 -17.29 -3.55 -2.71
N VAL A 34 -16.12 -3.25 -2.17
CA VAL A 34 -14.89 -3.02 -2.93
C VAL A 34 -13.76 -3.85 -2.37
N SER A 35 -12.97 -4.44 -3.26
CA SER A 35 -11.71 -5.09 -2.89
C SER A 35 -10.55 -4.14 -3.19
N TYR A 36 -9.69 -3.94 -2.20
CA TYR A 36 -8.47 -3.15 -2.38
C TYR A 36 -7.31 -4.14 -2.45
N ASN A 37 -6.62 -4.16 -3.59
CA ASN A 37 -5.59 -5.15 -3.85
C ASN A 37 -4.20 -4.58 -3.62
N SER A 38 -3.51 -5.16 -2.66
CA SER A 38 -2.12 -4.87 -2.37
C SER A 38 -1.44 -6.20 -2.14
N TYR A 39 -0.18 -6.29 -2.55
CA TYR A 39 0.57 -7.54 -2.47
C TYR A 39 1.90 -7.32 -1.79
N LEU A 40 2.32 -8.31 -1.02
CA LEU A 40 3.62 -8.28 -0.34
C LEU A 40 4.45 -9.44 -0.85
N LEU A 41 5.61 -9.12 -1.42
CA LEU A 41 6.57 -10.11 -1.88
C LEU A 41 7.59 -10.38 -0.79
N MET A 42 7.68 -11.61 -0.35
CA MET A 42 8.58 -12.05 0.72
C MET A 42 9.71 -12.87 0.14
N ASP A 43 10.72 -12.19 -0.34
CA ASP A 43 11.91 -12.85 -0.90
C ASP A 43 13.13 -12.39 -0.10
N GLU A 44 14.29 -12.38 -0.70
CA GLU A 44 15.50 -11.85 -0.06
C GLU A 44 15.26 -10.42 0.43
N LYS A 45 14.59 -9.63 -0.39
CA LYS A 45 14.07 -8.32 0.01
C LYS A 45 12.56 -8.39 0.13
N THR A 46 11.98 -7.58 0.99
CA THR A 46 10.53 -7.48 1.13
C THR A 46 10.01 -6.29 0.35
N VAL A 47 8.98 -6.50 -0.47
CA VAL A 47 8.44 -5.46 -1.35
C VAL A 47 6.93 -5.41 -1.22
N LEU A 48 6.41 -4.25 -0.83
CA LEU A 48 4.97 -4.02 -0.79
C LEU A 48 4.57 -3.29 -2.07
N LEU A 49 3.57 -3.82 -2.77
CA LEU A 49 3.07 -3.28 -4.03
C LEU A 49 1.77 -2.53 -3.77
N ASP A 50 1.83 -1.21 -3.78
CA ASP A 50 0.74 -0.29 -3.47
C ASP A 50 0.22 -0.45 -2.04
N THR A 51 -0.74 0.38 -1.65
CA THR A 51 -1.38 0.31 -0.35
C THR A 51 -2.89 0.15 -0.53
N ALA A 52 -3.68 0.62 0.42
CA ALA A 52 -5.13 0.48 0.37
C ALA A 52 -5.82 1.79 0.77
N ASP A 53 -7.13 1.81 0.68
CA ASP A 53 -7.91 2.97 1.07
C ASP A 53 -7.92 3.14 2.59
N LYS A 54 -8.11 4.37 3.03
CA LYS A 54 -8.12 4.71 4.45
C LYS A 54 -9.24 3.99 5.20
N SER A 55 -10.34 3.69 4.54
CA SER A 55 -11.48 3.01 5.15
C SER A 55 -11.14 1.61 5.66
N VAL A 56 -10.09 0.99 5.12
CA VAL A 56 -9.66 -0.37 5.53
C VAL A 56 -8.26 -0.35 6.14
N SER A 57 -7.83 0.81 6.65
CA SER A 57 -6.49 1.02 7.18
C SER A 57 -6.07 -0.03 8.21
N HIS A 58 -6.91 -0.24 9.22
CA HIS A 58 -6.59 -1.17 10.30
C HIS A 58 -6.35 -2.59 9.77
N GLN A 59 -7.26 -3.07 8.94
CA GLN A 59 -7.15 -4.42 8.37
C GLN A 59 -5.92 -4.56 7.48
N PHE A 60 -5.66 -3.54 6.65
CA PHE A 60 -4.50 -3.55 5.78
C PHE A 60 -3.19 -3.59 6.58
N MET A 61 -3.07 -2.73 7.59
CA MET A 61 -1.86 -2.68 8.40
C MET A 61 -1.64 -3.98 9.18
N GLU A 62 -2.70 -4.59 9.68
CA GLU A 62 -2.61 -5.89 10.33
C GLU A 62 -2.12 -6.97 9.37
N ASN A 63 -2.64 -6.96 8.14
CA ASN A 63 -2.24 -7.94 7.12
C ASN A 63 -0.76 -7.84 6.80
N VAL A 64 -0.27 -6.62 6.59
CA VAL A 64 1.15 -6.39 6.30
C VAL A 64 2.02 -6.88 7.46
N ALA A 65 1.64 -6.50 8.68
CA ALA A 65 2.40 -6.89 9.86
C ALA A 65 2.43 -8.41 10.05
N HIS A 66 1.31 -9.07 9.78
CA HIS A 66 1.21 -10.51 9.92
C HIS A 66 2.17 -11.24 8.96
N VAL A 67 2.18 -10.84 7.70
CA VAL A 67 3.02 -11.49 6.69
C VAL A 67 4.50 -11.19 6.92
N LEU A 68 4.84 -9.93 7.25
CA LEU A 68 6.23 -9.56 7.52
C LEU A 68 6.80 -10.27 8.75
N GLY A 69 5.99 -10.46 9.79
CA GLY A 69 6.48 -11.02 11.04
C GLY A 69 7.57 -10.12 11.64
N ASP A 70 8.76 -10.66 11.84
CA ASP A 70 9.88 -9.93 12.41
C ASP A 70 10.74 -9.20 11.36
N ARG A 71 10.42 -9.37 10.09
CA ARG A 71 11.20 -8.73 9.01
C ARG A 71 10.78 -7.27 8.85
N ASP A 72 11.73 -6.45 8.44
CA ASP A 72 11.47 -5.06 8.09
C ASP A 72 10.92 -5.00 6.65
N LEU A 73 10.35 -3.87 6.29
CA LEU A 73 9.89 -3.64 4.92
C LEU A 73 10.99 -2.89 4.17
N ASP A 74 11.48 -3.48 3.09
CA ASP A 74 12.58 -2.89 2.33
C ASP A 74 12.12 -1.88 1.29
N TYR A 75 11.06 -2.21 0.54
CA TYR A 75 10.59 -1.37 -0.55
C TYR A 75 9.08 -1.25 -0.56
N LEU A 76 8.60 -0.06 -0.92
CA LEU A 76 7.19 0.21 -1.20
C LEU A 76 7.12 0.74 -2.63
N VAL A 77 6.52 -0.03 -3.54
CA VAL A 77 6.37 0.35 -4.93
C VAL A 77 4.99 0.96 -5.12
N ILE A 78 4.94 2.19 -5.62
CA ILE A 78 3.69 2.91 -5.87
C ILE A 78 3.43 2.94 -7.37
N ASN A 79 2.38 2.26 -7.78
CA ASN A 79 1.96 2.21 -9.18
C ASN A 79 0.84 3.19 -9.50
N HIS A 80 -0.01 3.48 -8.51
CA HIS A 80 -1.17 4.35 -8.69
C HIS A 80 -1.31 5.33 -7.54
N MET A 81 -1.68 6.58 -7.85
CA MET A 81 -1.96 7.61 -6.86
C MET A 81 -3.46 7.84 -6.70
N GLU A 82 -4.20 6.76 -6.58
CA GLU A 82 -5.63 6.80 -6.27
C GLU A 82 -5.84 6.39 -4.82
N PRO A 83 -6.87 6.90 -4.14
CA PRO A 83 -7.05 6.62 -2.70
C PRO A 83 -7.06 5.14 -2.35
N ASP A 84 -7.58 4.29 -3.21
CA ASP A 84 -7.65 2.86 -2.96
C ASP A 84 -6.29 2.15 -3.06
N HIS A 85 -5.25 2.86 -3.51
CA HIS A 85 -3.91 2.28 -3.65
C HIS A 85 -2.81 3.06 -2.91
N CYS A 86 -3.10 4.28 -2.45
CA CYS A 86 -2.04 5.12 -1.90
C CYS A 86 -2.34 5.74 -0.53
N ALA A 87 -3.56 5.61 -0.03
CA ALA A 87 -3.94 6.32 1.20
C ALA A 87 -3.09 5.97 2.41
N GLU A 88 -2.51 4.78 2.45
CA GLU A 88 -1.74 4.31 3.60
C GLU A 88 -0.23 4.50 3.46
N ILE A 89 0.24 5.24 2.44
CA ILE A 89 1.67 5.51 2.27
C ILE A 89 2.29 6.12 3.53
N PRO A 90 1.70 7.18 4.12
CA PRO A 90 2.29 7.75 5.34
C PRO A 90 2.35 6.78 6.51
N CYS A 91 1.33 5.93 6.66
CA CYS A 91 1.29 4.95 7.74
C CYS A 91 2.38 3.89 7.59
N ILE A 92 2.59 3.43 6.36
CA ILE A 92 3.64 2.45 6.07
C ILE A 92 5.02 3.05 6.35
N MET A 93 5.25 4.28 5.92
CA MET A 93 6.55 4.95 6.14
C MET A 93 6.80 5.20 7.61
N LYS A 94 5.77 5.50 8.38
CA LYS A 94 5.90 5.72 9.81
C LYS A 94 6.22 4.44 10.56
N LYS A 95 5.54 3.35 10.21
CA LYS A 95 5.73 2.06 10.88
C LYS A 95 7.03 1.38 10.47
N TYR A 96 7.45 1.56 9.22
CA TYR A 96 8.66 0.95 8.68
C TYR A 96 9.60 2.06 8.19
N PRO A 97 10.30 2.73 9.13
CA PRO A 97 11.06 3.94 8.77
C PRO A 97 12.26 3.71 7.86
N ASN A 98 12.65 2.45 7.66
CA ASN A 98 13.75 2.13 6.74
C ASN A 98 13.27 1.83 5.32
N VAL A 99 11.96 1.89 5.08
CA VAL A 99 11.39 1.57 3.77
C VAL A 99 11.85 2.60 2.73
N LYS A 100 12.10 2.12 1.53
CA LYS A 100 12.38 3.00 0.38
C LYS A 100 11.19 2.97 -0.55
N VAL A 101 10.73 4.14 -0.95
CA VAL A 101 9.57 4.28 -1.83
C VAL A 101 10.08 4.31 -3.27
N VAL A 102 9.55 3.41 -4.09
CA VAL A 102 9.93 3.27 -5.49
C VAL A 102 8.76 3.75 -6.35
N CYS A 103 8.99 4.80 -7.12
CA CYS A 103 7.96 5.37 -7.99
C CYS A 103 8.60 6.17 -9.11
N ASN A 104 7.81 6.64 -10.07
CA ASN A 104 8.32 7.54 -11.10
C ASN A 104 8.17 9.00 -10.65
N ALA A 105 8.75 9.92 -11.41
CA ALA A 105 8.75 11.34 -11.05
C ALA A 105 7.34 11.93 -10.99
N LYS A 106 6.44 11.48 -11.86
CA LYS A 106 5.05 11.95 -11.86
C LYS A 106 4.35 11.56 -10.56
N ILE A 107 4.54 10.33 -10.12
CA ILE A 107 3.94 9.84 -8.87
C ILE A 107 4.54 10.58 -7.68
N GLN A 108 5.83 10.85 -7.69
CA GLN A 108 6.46 11.63 -6.61
C GLN A 108 5.78 12.99 -6.45
N THR A 109 5.56 13.68 -7.57
CA THR A 109 4.86 14.97 -7.55
C THR A 109 3.46 14.83 -6.99
N MET A 110 2.73 13.80 -7.40
CA MET A 110 1.38 13.56 -6.90
C MET A 110 1.34 13.27 -5.41
N ILE A 111 2.32 12.53 -4.89
CA ILE A 111 2.42 12.24 -3.46
C ILE A 111 2.59 13.55 -2.68
N THR A 112 3.49 14.41 -3.12
CA THR A 112 3.73 15.70 -2.47
C THR A 112 2.46 16.55 -2.43
N GLN A 113 1.71 16.59 -3.53
CA GLN A 113 0.49 17.38 -3.61
C GLN A 113 -0.64 16.76 -2.78
N PHE A 114 -0.80 15.44 -2.81
CA PHE A 114 -1.91 14.77 -2.16
C PHE A 114 -1.77 14.76 -0.64
N PHE A 115 -0.57 14.48 -0.14
CA PHE A 115 -0.36 14.32 1.30
C PHE A 115 0.27 15.54 1.97
N ASP A 116 0.66 16.54 1.21
CA ASP A 116 1.32 17.72 1.73
C ASP A 116 2.59 17.37 2.51
N PHE A 117 3.34 16.40 2.04
CA PHE A 117 4.66 16.08 2.58
C PHE A 117 5.57 15.56 1.47
N GLU A 118 6.86 15.62 1.72
CA GLU A 118 7.85 15.13 0.77
C GLU A 118 8.50 13.86 1.30
N ILE A 119 8.74 12.90 0.40
CA ILE A 119 9.49 11.71 0.75
C ILE A 119 10.96 12.10 0.88
N PRO A 120 11.62 11.80 2.01
CA PRO A 120 13.04 12.11 2.15
C PRO A 120 13.86 11.51 1.00
N GLU A 121 14.82 12.26 0.51
CA GLU A 121 15.62 11.83 -0.64
C GLU A 121 16.27 10.47 -0.42
N GLU A 122 16.74 10.20 0.78
CA GLU A 122 17.38 8.92 1.12
C GLU A 122 16.40 7.74 1.13
N GLN A 123 15.10 8.02 1.12
CA GLN A 123 14.06 6.98 1.07
C GLN A 123 13.36 6.91 -0.28
N LEU A 124 13.83 7.65 -1.26
CA LEU A 124 13.18 7.73 -2.57
C LEU A 124 14.04 7.09 -3.66
N ILE A 125 13.41 6.21 -4.44
CA ILE A 125 14.05 5.63 -5.63
C ILE A 125 13.15 5.95 -6.81
N LEU A 126 13.65 6.78 -7.72
CA LEU A 126 12.92 7.13 -8.93
C LEU A 126 13.27 6.17 -10.04
N VAL A 127 12.25 5.67 -10.72
CA VAL A 127 12.42 4.78 -11.87
C VAL A 127 11.77 5.39 -13.09
N LYS A 128 12.23 4.97 -14.24
CA LYS A 128 11.58 5.33 -15.50
C LYS A 128 10.39 4.39 -15.70
N GLU A 129 9.32 4.94 -16.20
CA GLU A 129 8.06 4.27 -16.41
C GLU A 129 8.19 2.94 -17.12
#